data_5d369e6e4bdef91c23da285ced39a7ac
#
_entry.id   5d369e6e4bdef91c23da285ced39a7ac
#
_cell.length_a   1.000
_cell.length_b   1.000
_cell.length_c   1.000
_cell.angle_alpha   90.00
_cell.angle_beta   90.00
_cell.angle_gamma   90.00
#
_symmetry.space_group_name_H-M   'P 1'
#
loop_
_entity.id
_entity.type
_entity.pdbx_description
1 polymer ?
#
loop_
_entity_poly.entity_id
_entity_poly.type
_entity_poly.pdbx_seq_one_letter_code
_entity_poly.pdbx_strand_id
1 'polypeptide(L)'
;MLFLGCAGSPTTRVSPYSWEDPYWQAQNYESKDPESVIVTEGDLDRYYREVATIYTEGRPKNKEEAFSLMRSRLAEFGADAVIKVQEKKNKNFEGIVVLFD
;
A
#
# COMPACT_ATOMS: atom_id res chain seq x y z
N MET A 1 -18.12 1.41 -25.64
CA MET A 1 -18.07 1.33 -24.90
C MET A 1 -17.66 1.11 -23.98
N LEU A 2 -17.37 0.91 -23.53
CA LEU A 2 -17.20 0.55 -22.69
C LEU A 2 -16.76 0.98 -21.71
N PHE A 3 -16.41 1.32 -21.35
CA PHE A 3 -16.07 1.66 -20.40
C PHE A 3 -16.55 1.63 -19.35
N LEU A 4 -16.98 1.36 -19.42
CA LEU A 4 -17.94 1.12 -18.47
C LEU A 4 -17.49 0.27 -17.37
N GLY A 5 -16.98 -0.86 -17.67
CA GLY A 5 -16.50 -1.80 -16.69
C GLY A 5 -15.42 -1.29 -15.80
N CYS A 6 -14.75 -0.29 -16.25
CA CYS A 6 -13.64 0.27 -15.47
C CYS A 6 -14.09 0.97 -14.20
N ALA A 7 -15.35 1.36 -14.15
CA ALA A 7 -15.82 2.10 -12.99
C ALA A 7 -15.73 1.32 -11.70
N GLY A 8 -15.70 -0.01 -11.77
CA GLY A 8 -15.66 -0.83 -10.58
C GLY A 8 -14.29 -1.31 -10.17
N SER A 9 -13.24 -0.95 -10.91
CA SER A 9 -11.92 -1.48 -10.60
C SER A 9 -11.31 -0.79 -9.39
N PRO A 10 -10.95 -1.54 -8.35
CA PRO A 10 -10.33 -0.93 -7.18
C PRO A 10 -8.90 -0.50 -7.47
N THR A 11 -8.46 0.55 -6.78
CA THR A 11 -7.13 1.09 -6.90
C THR A 11 -6.56 1.34 -5.52
N THR A 12 -5.32 1.85 -5.45
CA THR A 12 -4.71 2.21 -4.19
C THR A 12 -4.27 3.67 -4.23
N ARG A 13 -4.19 4.26 -3.03
CA ARG A 13 -3.75 5.63 -2.86
C ARG A 13 -2.76 5.66 -1.70
N VAL A 14 -1.60 6.27 -1.93
CA VAL A 14 -0.57 6.40 -0.91
C VAL A 14 -0.50 7.85 -0.47
N SER A 15 -0.52 8.07 0.85
CA SER A 15 -0.45 9.40 1.43
C SER A 15 0.77 9.48 2.33
N PRO A 16 1.86 10.11 1.87
CA PRO A 16 3.07 10.26 2.70
C PRO A 16 2.78 11.03 3.97
N TYR A 17 3.45 10.66 5.06
CA TYR A 17 3.34 11.40 6.31
C TYR A 17 4.00 12.77 6.18
N SER A 18 5.09 12.85 5.42
CA SER A 18 5.75 14.12 5.17
C SER A 18 6.42 14.07 3.80
N TRP A 19 6.08 15.03 2.95
CA TRP A 19 6.73 15.14 1.64
C TRP A 19 8.18 15.60 1.76
N GLU A 20 8.59 16.06 2.95
CA GLU A 20 9.97 16.44 3.21
C GLU A 20 10.85 15.25 3.58
N ASP A 21 10.26 14.09 3.81
CA ASP A 21 11.01 12.87 4.10
C ASP A 21 11.93 12.57 2.93
N PRO A 22 13.23 12.36 3.17
CA PRO A 22 14.17 12.07 2.07
C PRO A 22 13.75 10.92 1.18
N TYR A 23 13.06 9.93 1.71
CA TYR A 23 12.58 8.82 0.92
C TYR A 23 11.65 9.31 -0.21
N TRP A 24 10.70 10.20 0.11
CA TRP A 24 9.76 10.70 -0.88
C TRP A 24 10.39 11.75 -1.79
N GLN A 25 11.34 12.52 -1.26
CA GLN A 25 12.00 13.56 -2.03
C GLN A 25 12.90 13.00 -3.10
N ALA A 26 13.49 11.84 -2.87
CA ALA A 26 14.42 11.24 -3.81
C ALA A 26 13.78 10.96 -5.17
N GLN A 27 12.51 10.55 -5.17
CA GLN A 27 11.76 10.23 -6.39
C GLN A 27 12.52 9.28 -7.34
N ASN A 28 13.41 8.50 -6.77
CA ASN A 28 14.25 7.58 -7.53
C ASN A 28 14.12 6.21 -6.90
N TYR A 29 12.89 5.72 -6.90
CA TYR A 29 12.57 4.46 -6.24
C TYR A 29 13.02 3.28 -7.08
N GLU A 30 13.67 2.33 -6.42
CA GLU A 30 14.05 1.10 -7.09
C GLU A 30 12.92 0.10 -6.84
N SER A 31 12.19 -0.23 -7.91
CA SER A 31 11.06 -1.15 -7.78
C SER A 31 11.55 -2.54 -7.38
N LYS A 32 10.68 -3.29 -6.74
CA LYS A 32 10.99 -4.65 -6.32
C LYS A 32 9.84 -5.58 -6.72
N ASP A 33 10.06 -6.88 -6.53
CA ASP A 33 9.05 -7.88 -6.80
C ASP A 33 7.90 -7.71 -5.81
N PRO A 34 6.65 -7.62 -6.28
CA PRO A 34 5.52 -7.51 -5.35
C PRO A 34 5.47 -8.62 -4.31
N GLU A 35 5.94 -9.81 -4.66
CA GLU A 35 5.93 -10.92 -3.72
C GLU A 35 6.90 -10.73 -2.56
N SER A 36 7.89 -9.83 -2.70
CA SER A 36 8.81 -9.54 -1.62
C SER A 36 8.26 -8.53 -0.63
N VAL A 37 7.13 -7.90 -0.94
CA VAL A 37 6.51 -6.92 -0.06
C VAL A 37 5.62 -7.66 0.93
N ILE A 38 5.83 -7.39 2.22
CA ILE A 38 5.03 -8.01 3.28
C ILE A 38 3.77 -7.17 3.50
N VAL A 39 2.61 -7.82 3.54
CA VAL A 39 1.35 -7.15 3.89
C VAL A 39 0.72 -7.96 5.02
N THR A 40 0.43 -7.30 6.14
CA THR A 40 -0.09 -7.99 7.32
C THR A 40 -1.09 -7.12 8.08
N GLU A 41 -2.01 -7.78 8.75
CA GLU A 41 -2.96 -7.12 9.62
C GLU A 41 -2.35 -6.82 10.99
N GLY A 42 -1.22 -7.43 11.30
CA GLY A 42 -0.53 -7.24 12.56
C GLY A 42 0.64 -6.30 12.41
N ASP A 43 1.58 -6.49 13.30
CA ASP A 43 2.82 -5.73 13.32
C ASP A 43 3.98 -6.67 12.96
N LEU A 44 5.18 -6.12 12.83
CA LEU A 44 6.38 -6.89 12.52
C LEU A 44 7.33 -6.81 13.69
N ASP A 45 8.05 -7.91 13.91
CA ASP A 45 9.02 -8.01 15.01
C ASP A 45 10.40 -7.62 14.50
N ARG A 46 10.53 -6.36 14.09
CA ARG A 46 11.80 -5.81 13.63
C ARG A 46 11.69 -4.29 13.61
N TYR A 47 12.84 -3.63 13.55
CA TYR A 47 12.86 -2.17 13.47
C TYR A 47 12.44 -1.69 12.09
N TYR A 48 11.63 -0.66 12.06
CA TYR A 48 11.16 -0.07 10.81
C TYR A 48 10.78 1.39 11.06
N ARG A 49 10.61 2.11 9.95
CA ARG A 49 10.17 3.51 9.99
C ARG A 49 8.88 3.62 9.18
N GLU A 50 7.88 4.26 9.75
CA GLU A 50 6.61 4.50 9.07
C GLU A 50 6.75 5.71 8.17
N VAL A 51 6.34 5.60 6.91
CA VAL A 51 6.53 6.68 5.94
C VAL A 51 5.24 7.14 5.27
N ALA A 52 4.17 6.37 5.35
CA ALA A 52 2.92 6.73 4.68
C ALA A 52 1.77 5.88 5.17
N THR A 53 0.57 6.29 4.77
CA THR A 53 -0.62 5.45 4.86
C THR A 53 -0.99 5.05 3.45
N ILE A 54 -1.49 3.84 3.27
CA ILE A 54 -2.01 3.38 1.99
C ILE A 54 -3.45 2.96 2.18
N TYR A 55 -4.31 3.35 1.24
CA TYR A 55 -5.71 2.94 1.26
C TYR A 55 -6.09 2.35 -0.07
N THR A 56 -7.10 1.46 -0.06
CA THR A 56 -7.74 1.06 -1.29
C THR A 56 -8.90 1.98 -1.57
N GLU A 57 -9.25 2.12 -2.85
CA GLU A 57 -10.43 2.85 -3.30
C GLU A 57 -11.15 1.93 -4.28
N GLY A 58 -12.49 1.98 -4.32
CA GLY A 58 -13.25 1.15 -5.24
C GLY A 58 -13.68 -0.19 -4.68
N ARG A 59 -13.53 -0.40 -3.38
CA ARG A 59 -14.05 -1.57 -2.68
C ARG A 59 -13.55 -2.89 -3.23
N PRO A 60 -12.32 -3.31 -2.84
CA PRO A 60 -11.84 -4.65 -3.21
C PRO A 60 -12.86 -5.72 -2.82
N LYS A 61 -12.90 -6.79 -3.60
CA LYS A 61 -13.86 -7.87 -3.36
C LYS A 61 -13.64 -8.57 -2.03
N ASN A 62 -12.39 -8.67 -1.62
CA ASN A 62 -12.02 -9.37 -0.40
C ASN A 62 -10.67 -8.88 0.07
N LYS A 63 -10.22 -9.42 1.20
CA LYS A 63 -8.95 -9.05 1.79
C LYS A 63 -7.78 -9.41 0.89
N GLU A 64 -7.84 -10.54 0.21
CA GLU A 64 -6.76 -10.98 -0.67
C GLU A 64 -6.55 -10.00 -1.82
N GLU A 65 -7.62 -9.49 -2.39
CA GLU A 65 -7.51 -8.50 -3.45
C GLU A 65 -6.90 -7.21 -2.92
N ALA A 66 -7.32 -6.77 -1.74
CA ALA A 66 -6.78 -5.56 -1.13
C ALA A 66 -5.28 -5.71 -0.89
N PHE A 67 -4.85 -6.86 -0.35
CA PHE A 67 -3.45 -7.11 -0.08
C PHE A 67 -2.63 -7.15 -1.37
N SER A 68 -3.17 -7.75 -2.41
CA SER A 68 -2.49 -7.81 -3.71
C SER A 68 -2.30 -6.42 -4.30
N LEU A 69 -3.32 -5.58 -4.20
CA LEU A 69 -3.24 -4.20 -4.68
C LEU A 69 -2.16 -3.42 -3.92
N MET A 70 -2.11 -3.60 -2.61
CA MET A 70 -1.11 -2.92 -1.79
C MET A 70 0.31 -3.39 -2.12
N ARG A 71 0.51 -4.71 -2.31
CA ARG A 71 1.81 -5.24 -2.69
C ARG A 71 2.30 -4.63 -3.99
N SER A 72 1.43 -4.64 -5.00
CA SER A 72 1.80 -4.12 -6.31
C SER A 72 2.16 -2.64 -6.23
N ARG A 73 1.40 -1.89 -5.46
CA ARG A 73 1.66 -0.46 -5.35
C ARG A 73 2.98 -0.18 -4.63
N LEU A 74 3.21 -0.86 -3.51
CA LEU A 74 4.44 -0.65 -2.75
C LEU A 74 5.67 -1.11 -3.50
N ALA A 75 5.54 -2.16 -4.30
CA ALA A 75 6.66 -2.63 -5.11
C ALA A 75 7.18 -1.54 -6.04
N GLU A 76 6.30 -0.69 -6.55
CA GLU A 76 6.69 0.42 -7.42
C GLU A 76 7.56 1.43 -6.70
N PHE A 77 7.35 1.60 -5.41
CA PHE A 77 8.12 2.55 -4.60
C PHE A 77 9.33 1.91 -3.93
N GLY A 78 9.48 0.59 -4.03
CA GLY A 78 10.55 -0.11 -3.34
C GLY A 78 10.36 -0.17 -1.84
N ALA A 79 9.15 0.03 -1.34
CA ALA A 79 8.88 -0.04 0.09
C ALA A 79 8.88 -1.49 0.55
N ASP A 80 9.05 -1.70 1.86
CA ASP A 80 9.28 -3.03 2.38
C ASP A 80 8.03 -3.74 2.85
N ALA A 81 7.08 -3.01 3.45
CA ALA A 81 5.91 -3.68 4.02
C ALA A 81 4.75 -2.72 4.25
N VAL A 82 3.56 -3.30 4.38
CA VAL A 82 2.37 -2.62 4.90
C VAL A 82 1.95 -3.39 6.15
N ILE A 83 1.78 -2.68 7.24
CA ILE A 83 1.39 -3.28 8.50
C ILE A 83 0.05 -2.73 8.99
N LYS A 84 -0.55 -3.40 9.95
CA LYS A 84 -1.79 -2.97 10.61
C LYS A 84 -2.92 -2.71 9.63
N VAL A 85 -3.00 -3.54 8.60
CA VAL A 85 -4.06 -3.41 7.61
C VAL A 85 -5.40 -3.72 8.25
N GLN A 86 -6.38 -2.86 8.00
CA GLN A 86 -7.72 -3.06 8.54
C GLN A 86 -8.77 -2.65 7.53
N GLU A 87 -9.90 -3.31 7.58
CA GLU A 87 -11.04 -2.96 6.75
C GLU A 87 -11.80 -1.81 7.41
N LYS A 88 -12.16 -0.82 6.62
CA LYS A 88 -12.90 0.33 7.09
C LYS A 88 -14.40 0.13 6.80
N LYS A 89 -15.23 1.01 7.35
CA LYS A 89 -16.68 0.91 7.21
C LYS A 89 -17.16 0.94 5.77
N ASN A 90 -16.43 1.62 4.90
CA ASN A 90 -16.79 1.75 3.49
C ASN A 90 -16.31 0.58 2.64
N LYS A 91 -15.86 -0.51 3.27
CA LYS A 91 -15.36 -1.71 2.61
C LYS A 91 -14.01 -1.53 1.93
N ASN A 92 -13.36 -0.40 2.12
CA ASN A 92 -11.99 -0.21 1.69
C ASN A 92 -11.04 -0.55 2.84
N PHE A 93 -9.78 -0.74 2.52
CA PHE A 93 -8.75 -1.14 3.48
C PHE A 93 -7.71 -0.04 3.63
N GLU A 94 -7.10 0.00 4.80
CA GLU A 94 -6.08 0.98 5.10
C GLU A 94 -4.93 0.29 5.83
N GLY A 95 -3.70 0.71 5.54
CA GLY A 95 -2.54 0.17 6.23
C GLY A 95 -1.43 1.22 6.33
N ILE A 96 -0.35 0.84 6.98
CA ILE A 96 0.79 1.73 7.21
C ILE A 96 1.97 1.22 6.42
N VAL A 97 2.54 2.09 5.58
CA VAL A 97 3.71 1.76 4.75
C VAL A 97 4.97 1.97 5.57
N VAL A 98 5.84 0.98 5.60
CA VAL A 98 7.07 1.05 6.38
C VAL A 98 8.29 0.68 5.56
N LEU A 99 9.42 1.22 5.98
CA LEU A 99 10.74 0.87 5.46
C LEU A 99 11.52 0.21 6.58
N PHE A 100 12.22 -0.87 6.26
CA PHE A 100 13.04 -1.56 7.27
C PHE A 100 14.34 -0.80 7.49
N ASP A 101 14.76 -0.81 8.73
CA ASP A 101 16.06 -0.24 9.09
C ASP A 101 17.20 -1.23 8.82
#